data_9239d6ad2311ea3a80d397bf9efebcfc
#
_entry.id   9239d6ad2311ea3a80d397bf9efebcfc
#
_cell.length_a   1.000
_cell.length_b   1.000
_cell.length_c   1.000
_cell.angle_alpha   90.00
_cell.angle_beta   90.00
_cell.angle_gamma   90.00
#
_symmetry.space_group_name_H-M   'P 1'
#
loop_
_entity.id
_entity.type
_entity.pdbx_description
1 polymer ?
#
loop_
_entity_poly.entity_id
_entity_poly.type
_entity_poly.pdbx_seq_one_letter_code
_entity_poly.pdbx_strand_id
1 'polypeptide(L)'
;KILATKEDLNPNNKLLNNKVINTFAESISIESYVELNGLNNWAENEEYVRIIYDELQKSDIYKNYLETQDNSFKVDKAFVLDFFKEIIAPNDKLGDFFEDTMISWVDDIPFVNTWVVKTLSKQKEDKTFVLSSLYKDIDDEEFVSKMFRKTVLNHKDYERDIEEKTPNWETERIAGIDMIILKMAISEFLNFPSIPTRVTINEYIEISKDYSTEKSSYFINGVLDKVSKEFIENKRIVKI
;
A
#
# COMPACT_ATOMS: atom_id res chain seq x y z
N LYS A 1 -37.25 13.27 -26.99
CA LYS A 1 -35.80 13.43 -26.97
C LYS A 1 -35.46 14.92 -27.06
N ILE A 2 -34.73 15.41 -26.12
CA ILE A 2 -34.27 16.79 -26.02
C ILE A 2 -33.35 17.07 -27.23
N LEU A 3 -33.49 18.25 -27.82
CA LEU A 3 -32.64 18.70 -28.93
C LEU A 3 -31.15 18.68 -28.47
N ALA A 4 -30.30 18.22 -29.34
CA ALA A 4 -28.85 18.19 -29.07
C ALA A 4 -28.36 19.62 -28.77
N THR A 5 -27.54 19.75 -27.73
CA THR A 5 -26.88 21.00 -27.36
C THR A 5 -25.74 21.31 -28.33
N LYS A 6 -25.18 22.53 -28.27
CA LYS A 6 -24.00 22.87 -29.06
C LYS A 6 -22.78 21.98 -28.64
N GLU A 7 -22.72 21.56 -27.39
CA GLU A 7 -21.70 20.66 -26.84
C GLU A 7 -21.89 19.25 -27.36
N ASP A 8 -23.13 18.77 -27.49
CA ASP A 8 -23.41 17.46 -28.10
C ASP A 8 -23.01 17.41 -29.59
N LEU A 9 -23.10 18.55 -30.31
CA LEU A 9 -22.69 18.64 -31.70
C LEU A 9 -21.21 18.83 -31.94
N ASN A 10 -20.49 19.41 -30.95
CA ASN A 10 -19.04 19.61 -30.99
C ASN A 10 -18.43 19.24 -29.63
N PRO A 11 -18.34 17.94 -29.31
CA PRO A 11 -17.80 17.50 -28.02
C PRO A 11 -16.33 17.88 -27.87
N ASN A 12 -15.96 18.34 -26.67
CA ASN A 12 -14.57 18.57 -26.36
C ASN A 12 -13.86 17.24 -26.08
N ASN A 13 -13.05 16.80 -27.04
CA ASN A 13 -12.34 15.51 -26.97
C ASN A 13 -11.01 15.60 -26.24
N LYS A 14 -10.70 16.70 -25.52
CA LYS A 14 -9.38 16.89 -24.89
C LYS A 14 -9.05 15.79 -23.89
N LEU A 15 -10.03 15.36 -23.08
CA LEU A 15 -9.84 14.24 -22.15
C LEU A 15 -9.52 12.92 -22.88
N LEU A 16 -10.24 12.63 -23.95
CA LEU A 16 -10.01 11.42 -24.77
C LEU A 16 -8.64 11.42 -25.45
N ASN A 17 -8.12 12.61 -25.74
CA ASN A 17 -6.82 12.78 -26.37
C ASN A 17 -5.69 13.02 -25.35
N ASN A 18 -5.95 12.88 -24.05
CA ASN A 18 -4.93 13.04 -23.01
C ASN A 18 -3.85 11.99 -23.18
N LYS A 19 -2.63 12.45 -23.43
CA LYS A 19 -1.49 11.58 -23.76
C LYS A 19 -1.11 10.64 -22.59
N VAL A 20 -1.28 11.10 -21.37
CA VAL A 20 -0.96 10.28 -20.17
C VAL A 20 -1.99 9.18 -19.98
N ILE A 21 -3.29 9.50 -20.09
CA ILE A 21 -4.36 8.50 -19.99
C ILE A 21 -4.18 7.44 -21.09
N ASN A 22 -3.92 7.87 -22.33
CA ASN A 22 -3.71 6.94 -23.44
C ASN A 22 -2.47 6.06 -23.23
N THR A 23 -1.39 6.61 -22.69
CA THR A 23 -0.19 5.82 -22.34
C THR A 23 -0.49 4.69 -21.35
N PHE A 24 -1.38 4.92 -20.38
CA PHE A 24 -1.81 3.87 -19.45
C PHE A 24 -2.79 2.89 -20.11
N ALA A 25 -3.76 3.39 -20.89
CA ALA A 25 -4.76 2.57 -21.56
C ALA A 25 -4.13 1.61 -22.60
N GLU A 26 -3.03 2.02 -23.24
CA GLU A 26 -2.31 1.25 -24.24
C GLU A 26 -1.14 0.42 -23.65
N SER A 27 -1.01 0.38 -22.32
CA SER A 27 0.11 -0.29 -21.67
C SER A 27 -0.06 -1.82 -21.69
N ILE A 28 0.77 -2.51 -22.46
CA ILE A 28 0.83 -3.97 -22.50
C ILE A 28 1.13 -4.56 -21.10
N SER A 29 1.94 -3.88 -20.30
CA SER A 29 2.27 -4.37 -18.94
C SER A 29 1.08 -4.32 -17.99
N ILE A 30 0.20 -3.32 -18.11
CA ILE A 30 -1.05 -3.26 -17.34
C ILE A 30 -2.01 -4.34 -17.84
N GLU A 31 -2.22 -4.42 -19.15
CA GLU A 31 -3.09 -5.42 -19.77
C GLU A 31 -2.69 -6.84 -19.35
N SER A 32 -1.42 -7.19 -19.51
CA SER A 32 -0.91 -8.50 -19.09
C SER A 32 -1.09 -8.77 -17.60
N TYR A 33 -0.89 -7.76 -16.74
CA TYR A 33 -1.08 -7.91 -15.31
C TYR A 33 -2.55 -8.14 -14.95
N VAL A 34 -3.45 -7.38 -15.57
CA VAL A 34 -4.91 -7.52 -15.40
C VAL A 34 -5.36 -8.92 -15.82
N GLU A 35 -4.92 -9.40 -16.98
CA GLU A 35 -5.26 -10.75 -17.48
C GLU A 35 -4.70 -11.86 -16.59
N LEU A 36 -3.43 -11.80 -16.22
CA LEU A 36 -2.77 -12.82 -15.40
C LEU A 36 -3.40 -12.95 -14.00
N ASN A 37 -3.90 -11.84 -13.44
CA ASN A 37 -4.50 -11.83 -12.11
C ASN A 37 -6.04 -11.88 -12.13
N GLY A 38 -6.65 -11.96 -13.32
CA GLY A 38 -8.11 -12.03 -13.49
C GLY A 38 -8.83 -10.81 -12.92
N LEU A 39 -8.22 -9.61 -13.03
CA LEU A 39 -8.78 -8.38 -12.46
C LEU A 39 -9.90 -7.86 -13.35
N ASN A 40 -11.11 -7.81 -12.83
CA ASN A 40 -12.31 -7.35 -13.54
C ASN A 40 -13.14 -6.33 -12.73
N ASN A 41 -12.52 -5.75 -11.72
CA ASN A 41 -13.21 -4.95 -10.71
C ASN A 41 -14.09 -3.84 -11.29
N TRP A 42 -13.59 -3.11 -12.30
CA TRP A 42 -14.32 -1.95 -12.83
C TRP A 42 -15.44 -2.31 -13.81
N ALA A 43 -15.36 -3.47 -14.46
CA ALA A 43 -16.45 -3.99 -15.28
C ALA A 43 -17.60 -4.54 -14.42
N GLU A 44 -17.27 -5.06 -13.23
CA GLU A 44 -18.24 -5.57 -12.28
C GLU A 44 -18.82 -4.48 -11.37
N ASN A 45 -18.14 -3.34 -11.24
CA ASN A 45 -18.47 -2.24 -10.34
C ASN A 45 -18.47 -0.88 -11.10
N GLU A 46 -19.16 -0.79 -12.22
CA GLU A 46 -19.22 0.41 -13.08
C GLU A 46 -19.73 1.66 -12.33
N GLU A 47 -20.51 1.49 -11.27
CA GLU A 47 -21.03 2.59 -10.47
C GLU A 47 -19.94 3.45 -9.86
N TYR A 48 -18.82 2.89 -9.42
CA TYR A 48 -17.70 3.67 -8.86
C TYR A 48 -16.99 4.48 -9.94
N VAL A 49 -16.83 3.92 -11.13
CA VAL A 49 -16.31 4.67 -12.28
C VAL A 49 -17.21 5.87 -12.60
N ARG A 50 -18.53 5.66 -12.55
CA ARG A 50 -19.51 6.74 -12.79
C ARG A 50 -19.47 7.81 -11.70
N ILE A 51 -19.38 7.41 -10.42
CA ILE A 51 -19.25 8.35 -9.29
C ILE A 51 -18.03 9.26 -9.49
N ILE A 52 -16.89 8.68 -9.77
CA ILE A 52 -15.64 9.44 -9.99
C ILE A 52 -15.75 10.35 -11.22
N TYR A 53 -16.36 9.89 -12.30
CA TYR A 53 -16.55 10.69 -13.49
C TYR A 53 -17.53 11.86 -13.27
N ASP A 54 -18.63 11.64 -12.53
CA ASP A 54 -19.58 12.69 -12.18
C ASP A 54 -18.95 13.78 -11.28
N GLU A 55 -18.06 13.39 -10.37
CA GLU A 55 -17.29 14.32 -9.56
C GLU A 55 -16.29 15.11 -10.40
N LEU A 56 -15.57 14.42 -11.29
CA LEU A 56 -14.66 15.06 -12.23
C LEU A 56 -15.36 16.14 -13.06
N GLN A 57 -16.53 15.83 -13.64
CA GLN A 57 -17.28 16.77 -14.47
C GLN A 57 -17.70 18.05 -13.73
N LYS A 58 -17.92 17.97 -12.43
CA LYS A 58 -18.29 19.12 -11.58
C LYS A 58 -17.09 19.93 -11.10
N SER A 59 -15.89 19.38 -11.19
CA SER A 59 -14.67 19.97 -10.65
C SER A 59 -14.17 21.14 -11.47
N ASP A 60 -13.52 22.08 -10.80
CA ASP A 60 -12.82 23.18 -11.46
C ASP A 60 -11.54 22.71 -12.17
N ILE A 61 -10.92 21.62 -11.69
CA ILE A 61 -9.78 20.97 -12.35
C ILE A 61 -10.15 20.59 -13.79
N TYR A 62 -11.29 19.95 -13.99
CA TYR A 62 -11.74 19.52 -15.31
C TYR A 62 -12.10 20.69 -16.21
N LYS A 63 -12.85 21.69 -15.70
CA LYS A 63 -13.19 22.90 -16.46
C LYS A 63 -11.95 23.63 -16.94
N ASN A 64 -11.00 23.90 -16.02
CA ASN A 64 -9.76 24.57 -16.35
C ASN A 64 -8.93 23.79 -17.38
N TYR A 65 -8.88 22.45 -17.25
CA TYR A 65 -8.19 21.60 -18.19
C TYR A 65 -8.83 21.69 -19.60
N LEU A 66 -10.16 21.65 -19.72
CA LEU A 66 -10.86 21.75 -21.00
C LEU A 66 -10.69 23.12 -21.67
N GLU A 67 -10.61 24.20 -20.89
CA GLU A 67 -10.44 25.59 -21.39
C GLU A 67 -8.99 25.89 -21.82
N THR A 68 -8.00 25.19 -21.26
CA THR A 68 -6.60 25.40 -21.60
C THR A 68 -6.33 25.04 -23.06
N GLN A 69 -5.72 25.96 -23.81
CA GLN A 69 -5.35 25.74 -25.22
C GLN A 69 -4.07 24.90 -25.40
N ASP A 70 -3.27 24.78 -24.35
CA ASP A 70 -2.05 23.97 -24.35
C ASP A 70 -2.42 22.46 -24.23
N ASN A 71 -1.99 21.69 -25.23
CA ASN A 71 -2.18 20.23 -25.33
C ASN A 71 -0.83 19.49 -25.16
N SER A 72 0.09 20.09 -24.39
CA SER A 72 1.38 19.45 -24.10
C SER A 72 1.24 18.31 -23.12
N PHE A 73 2.14 17.34 -23.20
CA PHE A 73 2.24 16.26 -22.23
C PHE A 73 2.35 16.76 -20.78
N LYS A 74 2.98 17.92 -20.56
CA LYS A 74 3.11 18.53 -19.25
C LYS A 74 1.75 18.92 -18.66
N VAL A 75 0.87 19.52 -19.48
CA VAL A 75 -0.50 19.91 -19.07
C VAL A 75 -1.34 18.67 -18.84
N ASP A 76 -1.29 17.69 -19.74
CA ASP A 76 -1.99 16.42 -19.58
C ASP A 76 -1.60 15.69 -18.29
N LYS A 77 -0.31 15.67 -17.99
CA LYS A 77 0.23 15.03 -16.77
C LYS A 77 -0.17 15.79 -15.50
N ALA A 78 -0.13 17.11 -15.52
CA ALA A 78 -0.58 17.91 -14.38
C ALA A 78 -2.06 17.62 -14.09
N PHE A 79 -2.90 17.65 -15.11
CA PHE A 79 -4.32 17.32 -14.97
C PHE A 79 -4.55 15.91 -14.37
N VAL A 80 -3.86 14.88 -14.85
CA VAL A 80 -4.02 13.51 -14.33
C VAL A 80 -3.56 13.40 -12.88
N LEU A 81 -2.48 14.10 -12.51
CA LEU A 81 -2.00 14.16 -11.13
C LEU A 81 -3.00 14.84 -10.20
N ASP A 82 -3.54 15.98 -10.61
CA ASP A 82 -4.50 16.73 -9.81
C ASP A 82 -5.83 15.97 -9.71
N PHE A 83 -6.29 15.37 -10.81
CA PHE A 83 -7.47 14.48 -10.82
C PHE A 83 -7.31 13.33 -9.82
N PHE A 84 -6.17 12.66 -9.83
CA PHE A 84 -5.92 11.57 -8.88
C PHE A 84 -5.91 12.06 -7.44
N LYS A 85 -5.16 13.13 -7.15
CA LYS A 85 -4.96 13.63 -5.78
C LYS A 85 -6.19 14.26 -5.16
N GLU A 86 -7.00 14.95 -5.95
CA GLU A 86 -8.09 15.76 -5.42
C GLU A 86 -9.47 15.09 -5.57
N ILE A 87 -9.59 14.09 -6.44
CA ILE A 87 -10.86 13.42 -6.67
C ILE A 87 -10.82 11.92 -6.40
N ILE A 88 -9.82 11.20 -6.93
CA ILE A 88 -9.77 9.74 -6.79
C ILE A 88 -9.30 9.34 -5.38
N ALA A 89 -8.13 9.82 -4.99
CA ALA A 89 -7.50 9.40 -3.73
C ALA A 89 -8.31 9.76 -2.46
N PRO A 90 -8.99 10.92 -2.36
CA PRO A 90 -9.78 11.28 -1.19
C PRO A 90 -11.23 10.82 -1.27
N ASN A 91 -11.64 10.02 -2.26
CA ASN A 91 -13.03 9.61 -2.41
C ASN A 91 -13.42 8.53 -1.40
N ASP A 92 -14.23 8.91 -0.41
CA ASP A 92 -14.65 8.02 0.68
C ASP A 92 -15.36 6.77 0.16
N LYS A 93 -16.25 6.90 -0.84
CA LYS A 93 -17.00 5.75 -1.38
C LYS A 93 -16.09 4.74 -2.06
N LEU A 94 -15.04 5.22 -2.71
CA LEU A 94 -14.04 4.35 -3.33
C LEU A 94 -13.16 3.69 -2.24
N GLY A 95 -12.82 4.42 -1.19
CA GLY A 95 -12.14 3.89 -0.02
C GLY A 95 -12.96 2.78 0.65
N ASP A 96 -14.21 3.06 1.00
CA ASP A 96 -15.15 2.09 1.59
C ASP A 96 -15.27 0.83 0.72
N PHE A 97 -15.37 0.98 -0.61
CA PHE A 97 -15.43 -0.16 -1.54
C PHE A 97 -14.19 -1.06 -1.44
N PHE A 98 -12.99 -0.48 -1.39
CA PHE A 98 -11.78 -1.25 -1.24
C PHE A 98 -11.72 -1.96 0.11
N GLU A 99 -12.04 -1.27 1.21
CA GLU A 99 -12.06 -1.82 2.56
C GLU A 99 -13.08 -2.97 2.70
N ASP A 100 -14.28 -2.83 2.14
CA ASP A 100 -15.30 -3.87 2.10
C ASP A 100 -14.85 -5.10 1.29
N THR A 101 -14.03 -4.89 0.26
CA THR A 101 -13.48 -5.99 -0.54
C THR A 101 -12.39 -6.76 0.21
N MET A 102 -11.51 -6.05 0.91
CA MET A 102 -10.41 -6.62 1.68
C MET A 102 -9.97 -5.66 2.78
N ILE A 103 -10.07 -6.10 4.03
CA ILE A 103 -9.79 -5.28 5.22
C ILE A 103 -8.38 -4.67 5.26
N SER A 104 -7.40 -5.30 4.62
CA SER A 104 -6.02 -4.75 4.56
C SER A 104 -5.94 -3.40 3.84
N TRP A 105 -6.93 -3.04 3.02
CA TRP A 105 -6.97 -1.74 2.36
C TRP A 105 -7.09 -0.56 3.32
N VAL A 106 -7.58 -0.77 4.55
CA VAL A 106 -7.60 0.26 5.61
C VAL A 106 -6.19 0.86 5.80
N ASP A 107 -5.17 -0.01 5.82
CA ASP A 107 -3.78 0.41 6.02
C ASP A 107 -3.04 0.67 4.69
N ASP A 108 -3.42 -0.05 3.63
CA ASP A 108 -2.68 -0.02 2.35
C ASP A 108 -3.03 1.19 1.47
N ILE A 109 -4.26 1.74 1.54
CA ILE A 109 -4.72 2.85 0.68
C ILE A 109 -3.77 4.07 0.72
N PRO A 110 -3.33 4.59 1.87
CA PRO A 110 -2.43 5.74 1.91
C PRO A 110 -1.09 5.48 1.23
N PHE A 111 -0.55 4.28 1.41
CA PHE A 111 0.69 3.84 0.77
C PHE A 111 0.51 3.73 -0.75
N VAL A 112 -0.54 3.05 -1.20
CA VAL A 112 -0.85 2.86 -2.63
C VAL A 112 -1.09 4.19 -3.32
N ASN A 113 -1.86 5.10 -2.72
CA ASN A 113 -2.08 6.44 -3.25
C ASN A 113 -0.76 7.21 -3.43
N THR A 114 0.14 7.13 -2.45
CA THR A 114 1.48 7.72 -2.56
C THR A 114 2.27 7.11 -3.72
N TRP A 115 2.18 5.79 -3.89
CA TRP A 115 2.88 5.07 -4.95
C TRP A 115 2.35 5.41 -6.35
N VAL A 116 1.03 5.52 -6.49
CA VAL A 116 0.39 5.96 -7.75
C VAL A 116 0.85 7.37 -8.11
N VAL A 117 0.84 8.32 -7.17
CA VAL A 117 1.32 9.70 -7.41
C VAL A 117 2.78 9.71 -7.85
N LYS A 118 3.65 8.92 -7.20
CA LYS A 118 5.07 8.79 -7.59
C LYS A 118 5.22 8.22 -9.01
N THR A 119 4.41 7.24 -9.36
CA THR A 119 4.41 6.56 -10.66
C THR A 119 3.98 7.54 -11.76
N LEU A 120 2.85 8.23 -11.58
CA LEU A 120 2.36 9.26 -12.49
C LEU A 120 3.38 10.40 -12.67
N SER A 121 4.02 10.82 -11.57
CA SER A 121 5.02 11.89 -11.59
C SER A 121 6.27 11.53 -12.39
N LYS A 122 6.66 10.26 -12.43
CA LYS A 122 7.84 9.77 -13.16
C LYS A 122 7.58 9.53 -14.64
N GLN A 123 6.31 9.46 -15.09
CA GLN A 123 5.97 9.22 -16.49
C GLN A 123 6.54 10.30 -17.41
N LYS A 124 7.10 9.89 -18.56
CA LYS A 124 7.70 10.76 -19.58
C LYS A 124 6.97 10.57 -20.91
N GLU A 125 6.92 11.63 -21.72
CA GLU A 125 6.19 11.64 -23.01
C GLU A 125 6.66 10.55 -23.99
N ASP A 126 7.97 10.32 -24.03
CA ASP A 126 8.58 9.41 -25.01
C ASP A 126 8.73 7.96 -24.49
N LYS A 127 8.06 7.63 -23.39
CA LYS A 127 8.17 6.30 -22.78
C LYS A 127 6.82 5.65 -22.61
N THR A 128 6.73 4.41 -23.09
CA THR A 128 5.62 3.51 -22.74
C THR A 128 5.61 3.29 -21.23
N PHE A 129 4.41 3.17 -20.68
CA PHE A 129 4.26 2.83 -19.27
C PHE A 129 4.58 1.35 -19.05
N VAL A 130 5.42 1.09 -18.05
CA VAL A 130 5.73 -0.25 -17.59
C VAL A 130 5.40 -0.32 -16.10
N LEU A 131 4.56 -1.28 -15.73
CA LEU A 131 4.22 -1.53 -14.35
C LEU A 131 5.49 -1.97 -13.61
N SER A 132 5.89 -1.19 -12.61
CA SER A 132 7.07 -1.51 -11.79
C SER A 132 6.73 -2.58 -10.75
N SER A 133 7.71 -3.40 -10.39
CA SER A 133 7.59 -4.30 -9.24
C SER A 133 7.29 -3.49 -7.98
N LEU A 134 6.46 -4.06 -7.09
CA LEU A 134 6.23 -3.53 -5.74
C LEU A 134 7.48 -3.67 -4.86
N TYR A 135 8.26 -4.72 -5.10
CA TYR A 135 9.51 -4.96 -4.40
C TYR A 135 10.65 -4.20 -5.07
N LYS A 136 11.56 -3.68 -4.26
CA LYS A 136 12.75 -2.99 -4.72
C LYS A 136 13.68 -3.96 -5.45
N ASP A 137 13.82 -5.15 -4.90
CA ASP A 137 14.62 -6.24 -5.43
C ASP A 137 14.07 -7.61 -4.96
N ILE A 138 14.74 -8.68 -5.37
CA ILE A 138 14.35 -10.05 -5.02
C ILE A 138 14.51 -10.35 -3.53
N ASP A 139 15.43 -9.66 -2.86
CA ASP A 139 15.71 -9.87 -1.44
C ASP A 139 14.51 -9.39 -0.59
N ASP A 140 13.80 -8.33 -1.02
CA ASP A 140 12.58 -7.86 -0.37
C ASP A 140 11.44 -8.89 -0.49
N GLU A 141 11.26 -9.51 -1.65
CA GLU A 141 10.26 -10.56 -1.86
C GLU A 141 10.57 -11.80 -1.02
N GLU A 142 11.85 -12.23 -1.03
CA GLU A 142 12.30 -13.36 -0.21
C GLU A 142 12.18 -13.06 1.29
N PHE A 143 12.41 -11.81 1.71
CA PHE A 143 12.25 -11.39 3.10
C PHE A 143 10.82 -11.64 3.58
N VAL A 144 9.81 -11.16 2.85
CA VAL A 144 8.40 -11.31 3.23
C VAL A 144 8.02 -12.79 3.34
N SER A 145 8.33 -13.58 2.31
CA SER A 145 8.02 -15.00 2.28
C SER A 145 8.71 -15.78 3.40
N LYS A 146 9.99 -15.49 3.67
CA LYS A 146 10.77 -16.11 4.71
C LYS A 146 10.27 -15.72 6.10
N MET A 147 9.96 -14.42 6.32
CA MET A 147 9.43 -13.91 7.58
C MET A 147 8.12 -14.61 7.94
N PHE A 148 7.16 -14.62 7.03
CA PHE A 148 5.87 -15.28 7.24
C PHE A 148 6.06 -16.77 7.57
N ARG A 149 6.79 -17.49 6.72
CA ARG A 149 7.01 -18.93 6.89
C ARG A 149 7.71 -19.27 8.21
N LYS A 150 8.76 -18.53 8.56
CA LYS A 150 9.52 -18.77 9.79
C LYS A 150 8.71 -18.45 11.04
N THR A 151 7.92 -17.39 11.01
CA THR A 151 7.05 -17.04 12.13
C THR A 151 5.97 -18.09 12.36
N VAL A 152 5.29 -18.54 11.30
CA VAL A 152 4.22 -19.53 11.41
C VAL A 152 4.76 -20.90 11.85
N LEU A 153 5.86 -21.36 11.27
CA LEU A 153 6.41 -22.68 11.59
C LEU A 153 6.98 -22.79 13.00
N ASN A 154 7.47 -21.69 13.58
CA ASN A 154 8.12 -21.69 14.90
C ASN A 154 7.28 -20.97 15.98
N HIS A 155 6.00 -20.69 15.71
CA HIS A 155 5.17 -19.86 16.57
C HIS A 155 5.11 -20.33 18.03
N LYS A 156 5.13 -21.65 18.27
CA LYS A 156 5.11 -22.24 19.64
C LYS A 156 6.42 -22.04 20.39
N ASP A 157 7.54 -22.10 19.69
CA ASP A 157 8.86 -21.89 20.30
C ASP A 157 9.04 -20.42 20.69
N TYR A 158 8.60 -19.50 19.80
CA TYR A 158 8.62 -18.07 20.08
C TYR A 158 7.66 -17.69 21.22
N GLU A 159 6.51 -18.35 21.32
CA GLU A 159 5.57 -18.15 22.43
C GLU A 159 6.21 -18.51 23.78
N ARG A 160 6.91 -19.63 23.86
CA ARG A 160 7.67 -20.02 25.07
C ARG A 160 8.74 -19.00 25.42
N ASP A 161 9.49 -18.52 24.45
CA ASP A 161 10.50 -17.46 24.66
C ASP A 161 9.86 -16.18 25.25
N ILE A 162 8.63 -15.84 24.84
CA ILE A 162 7.88 -14.69 25.37
C ILE A 162 7.38 -14.95 26.77
N GLU A 163 6.77 -16.10 27.03
CA GLU A 163 6.24 -16.52 28.34
C GLU A 163 7.32 -16.46 29.43
N GLU A 164 8.52 -16.95 29.14
CA GLU A 164 9.65 -16.89 30.04
C GLU A 164 10.03 -15.46 30.46
N LYS A 165 9.75 -14.47 29.62
CA LYS A 165 10.05 -13.04 29.88
C LYS A 165 8.90 -12.26 30.49
N THR A 166 7.73 -12.88 30.54
CA THR A 166 6.50 -12.29 31.05
C THR A 166 5.88 -13.09 32.21
N PRO A 167 6.63 -13.52 33.24
CA PRO A 167 6.15 -14.43 34.29
C PRO A 167 4.99 -13.87 35.12
N ASN A 168 4.77 -12.54 35.08
CA ASN A 168 3.69 -11.88 35.80
C ASN A 168 2.47 -11.60 34.90
N TRP A 169 2.48 -12.07 33.67
CA TRP A 169 1.40 -11.87 32.70
C TRP A 169 0.93 -13.24 32.25
N GLU A 170 -0.33 -13.54 32.49
CA GLU A 170 -0.95 -14.71 31.88
C GLU A 170 -0.96 -14.49 30.36
N THR A 171 -0.41 -15.44 29.60
CA THR A 171 -0.30 -15.36 28.12
C THR A 171 -1.65 -15.06 27.46
N GLU A 172 -2.74 -15.57 28.04
CA GLU A 172 -4.12 -15.32 27.61
C GLU A 172 -4.55 -13.85 27.75
N ARG A 173 -3.83 -13.04 28.53
CA ARG A 173 -4.12 -11.59 28.70
C ARG A 173 -3.31 -10.70 27.77
N ILE A 174 -2.33 -11.25 27.05
CA ILE A 174 -1.61 -10.51 26.03
C ILE A 174 -2.53 -10.41 24.82
N ALA A 175 -2.72 -9.19 24.31
CA ALA A 175 -3.52 -8.99 23.10
C ALA A 175 -2.99 -9.85 21.96
N GLY A 176 -3.88 -10.49 21.20
CA GLY A 176 -3.49 -11.40 20.12
C GLY A 176 -2.56 -10.76 19.10
N ILE A 177 -2.77 -9.47 18.80
CA ILE A 177 -1.92 -8.73 17.89
C ILE A 177 -0.52 -8.48 18.49
N ASP A 178 -0.40 -8.17 19.78
CA ASP A 178 0.88 -7.98 20.45
C ASP A 178 1.71 -9.27 20.42
N MET A 179 1.04 -10.42 20.62
CA MET A 179 1.69 -11.73 20.54
C MET A 179 2.20 -12.01 19.13
N ILE A 180 1.46 -11.63 18.09
CA ILE A 180 1.90 -11.79 16.70
C ILE A 180 3.12 -10.91 16.44
N ILE A 181 3.07 -9.64 16.83
CA ILE A 181 4.18 -8.68 16.67
C ILE A 181 5.44 -9.19 17.36
N LEU A 182 5.33 -9.67 18.60
CA LEU A 182 6.44 -10.24 19.34
C LEU A 182 7.04 -11.49 18.66
N LYS A 183 6.20 -12.41 18.17
CA LYS A 183 6.66 -13.60 17.44
C LYS A 183 7.37 -13.25 16.14
N MET A 184 6.87 -12.25 15.41
CA MET A 184 7.53 -11.75 14.20
C MET A 184 8.90 -11.14 14.51
N ALA A 185 9.01 -10.31 15.54
CA ALA A 185 10.25 -9.70 15.96
C ALA A 185 11.30 -10.76 16.38
N ILE A 186 10.87 -11.79 17.13
CA ILE A 186 11.75 -12.93 17.51
C ILE A 186 12.18 -13.71 16.27
N SER A 187 11.28 -13.93 15.33
CA SER A 187 11.61 -14.54 14.04
C SER A 187 12.70 -13.75 13.30
N GLU A 188 12.61 -12.43 13.30
CA GLU A 188 13.60 -11.56 12.66
C GLU A 188 14.94 -11.60 13.39
N PHE A 189 14.93 -11.59 14.72
CA PHE A 189 16.16 -11.75 15.49
C PHE A 189 16.95 -13.00 15.11
N LEU A 190 16.26 -14.12 14.94
CA LEU A 190 16.86 -15.43 14.76
C LEU A 190 17.19 -15.78 13.29
N ASN A 191 16.44 -15.23 12.35
CA ASN A 191 16.52 -15.69 10.95
C ASN A 191 17.06 -14.63 9.96
N PHE A 192 17.29 -13.38 10.40
CA PHE A 192 17.77 -12.29 9.55
C PHE A 192 19.01 -11.63 10.13
N PRO A 193 20.19 -12.25 9.97
CA PRO A 193 21.43 -11.80 10.61
C PRO A 193 21.91 -10.43 10.12
N SER A 194 21.54 -10.02 8.92
CA SER A 194 21.88 -8.70 8.35
C SER A 194 21.13 -7.53 8.98
N ILE A 195 20.01 -7.79 9.69
CA ILE A 195 19.23 -6.73 10.33
C ILE A 195 19.71 -6.56 11.77
N PRO A 196 20.25 -5.39 12.17
CA PRO A 196 20.69 -5.16 13.54
C PRO A 196 19.51 -5.28 14.53
N THR A 197 19.75 -5.89 15.69
CA THR A 197 18.73 -6.12 16.72
C THR A 197 17.98 -4.85 17.12
N ARG A 198 18.69 -3.72 17.21
CA ARG A 198 18.07 -2.42 17.55
C ARG A 198 17.11 -1.93 16.46
N VAL A 199 17.40 -2.21 15.19
CA VAL A 199 16.52 -1.87 14.07
C VAL A 199 15.23 -2.68 14.20
N THR A 200 15.34 -4.00 14.36
CA THR A 200 14.18 -4.87 14.60
C THR A 200 13.30 -4.33 15.73
N ILE A 201 13.87 -4.01 16.90
CA ILE A 201 13.08 -3.51 18.03
C ILE A 201 12.34 -2.23 17.64
N ASN A 202 13.01 -1.28 17.01
CA ASN A 202 12.39 0.00 16.63
C ASN A 202 11.24 -0.20 15.62
N GLU A 203 11.44 -1.01 14.60
CA GLU A 203 10.41 -1.26 13.57
C GLU A 203 9.16 -1.92 14.17
N TYR A 204 9.34 -2.93 15.04
CA TYR A 204 8.18 -3.59 15.67
C TYR A 204 7.49 -2.73 16.73
N ILE A 205 8.17 -1.75 17.32
CA ILE A 205 7.54 -0.72 18.14
C ILE A 205 6.67 0.19 17.27
N GLU A 206 7.15 0.65 16.11
CA GLU A 206 6.34 1.47 15.20
C GLU A 206 5.12 0.68 14.70
N ILE A 207 5.31 -0.57 14.24
CA ILE A 207 4.19 -1.46 13.87
C ILE A 207 3.16 -1.58 15.02
N SER A 208 3.62 -1.67 16.27
CA SER A 208 2.71 -1.80 17.40
C SER A 208 1.86 -0.53 17.66
N LYS A 209 2.35 0.63 17.27
CA LYS A 209 1.57 1.88 17.40
C LYS A 209 0.43 1.94 16.38
N ASP A 210 0.65 1.36 15.19
CA ASP A 210 -0.35 1.36 14.12
C ASP A 210 -1.41 0.27 14.33
N TYR A 211 -1.01 -0.92 14.81
CA TYR A 211 -1.87 -2.10 14.85
C TYR A 211 -2.36 -2.48 16.26
N SER A 212 -1.89 -1.83 17.32
CA SER A 212 -2.30 -2.14 18.69
C SER A 212 -2.59 -0.89 19.51
N THR A 213 -2.52 -0.99 20.84
CA THR A 213 -2.78 0.15 21.72
C THR A 213 -1.49 0.93 22.01
N GLU A 214 -1.63 2.21 22.36
CA GLU A 214 -0.48 3.04 22.75
C GLU A 214 0.35 2.41 23.88
N LYS A 215 -0.30 1.69 24.81
CA LYS A 215 0.39 0.97 25.90
C LYS A 215 1.14 -0.27 25.43
N SER A 216 0.71 -0.88 24.33
CA SER A 216 1.33 -2.06 23.76
C SER A 216 2.76 -1.80 23.31
N SER A 217 3.06 -0.62 22.78
CA SER A 217 4.41 -0.26 22.35
C SER A 217 5.43 -0.31 23.49
N TYR A 218 5.07 0.12 24.69
CA TYR A 218 5.92 0.02 25.88
C TYR A 218 6.11 -1.42 26.35
N PHE A 219 5.04 -2.21 26.31
CA PHE A 219 5.08 -3.63 26.66
C PHE A 219 5.98 -4.40 25.71
N ILE A 220 5.75 -4.26 24.40
CA ILE A 220 6.53 -4.91 23.33
C ILE A 220 8.00 -4.52 23.44
N ASN A 221 8.31 -3.24 23.61
CA ASN A 221 9.69 -2.80 23.83
C ASN A 221 10.34 -3.50 25.01
N GLY A 222 9.66 -3.57 26.16
CA GLY A 222 10.18 -4.20 27.37
C GLY A 222 10.43 -5.71 27.19
N VAL A 223 9.58 -6.42 26.46
CA VAL A 223 9.74 -7.85 26.18
C VAL A 223 10.89 -8.07 25.20
N LEU A 224 10.91 -7.34 24.07
CA LEU A 224 11.95 -7.49 23.04
C LEU A 224 13.34 -7.14 23.56
N ASP A 225 13.46 -6.13 24.43
CA ASP A 225 14.74 -5.79 25.07
C ASP A 225 15.28 -6.95 25.91
N LYS A 226 14.41 -7.58 26.71
CA LYS A 226 14.79 -8.73 27.55
C LYS A 226 15.17 -9.96 26.70
N VAL A 227 14.31 -10.29 25.71
CA VAL A 227 14.54 -11.44 24.82
C VAL A 227 15.82 -11.26 24.05
N SER A 228 16.05 -10.09 23.46
CA SER A 228 17.25 -9.82 22.66
C SER A 228 18.55 -9.94 23.46
N LYS A 229 18.57 -9.40 24.69
CA LYS A 229 19.75 -9.50 25.58
C LYS A 229 20.09 -10.94 25.88
N GLU A 230 19.09 -11.74 26.28
CA GLU A 230 19.31 -13.16 26.55
C GLU A 230 19.75 -13.94 25.32
N PHE A 231 19.13 -13.68 24.17
CA PHE A 231 19.51 -14.37 22.94
C PHE A 231 20.95 -14.05 22.50
N ILE A 232 21.41 -12.84 22.80
CA ILE A 232 22.82 -12.46 22.58
C ILE A 232 23.73 -13.21 23.56
N GLU A 233 23.40 -13.22 24.87
CA GLU A 233 24.14 -13.92 25.90
C GLU A 233 24.26 -15.43 25.62
N ASN A 234 23.16 -16.04 25.23
CA ASN A 234 23.04 -17.46 24.90
C ASN A 234 23.53 -17.80 23.48
N LYS A 235 24.04 -16.82 22.73
CA LYS A 235 24.51 -16.95 21.34
C LYS A 235 23.45 -17.50 20.37
N ARG A 236 22.15 -17.30 20.66
CA ARG A 236 21.06 -17.64 19.74
C ARG A 236 20.95 -16.62 18.60
N ILE A 237 21.32 -15.36 18.83
CA ILE A 237 21.39 -14.31 17.81
C ILE A 237 22.85 -14.18 17.36
N VAL A 238 23.05 -14.36 16.06
CA VAL A 238 24.33 -14.08 15.40
C VAL A 238 24.03 -12.97 14.39
N LYS A 239 24.36 -11.74 14.77
CA LYS A 239 24.23 -10.58 13.86
C LYS A 239 25.58 -10.24 13.24
N ILE A 240 25.54 -9.84 11.98
CA ILE A 240 26.72 -9.46 11.19
C ILE A 240 26.93 -7.96 11.28
#